data_c696bedfdce7c3580122ed67367b5cba
#
_entry.id   c696bedfdce7c3580122ed67367b5cba
#
_cell.length_a   1.000
_cell.length_b   1.000
_cell.length_c   1.000
_cell.angle_alpha   90.00
_cell.angle_beta   90.00
_cell.angle_gamma   90.00
#
_symmetry.space_group_name_H-M   'P 1'
#
loop_
_entity.id
_entity.type
_entity.pdbx_description
1 polymer ?
#
loop_
_entity_poly.entity_id
_entity_poly.type
_entity_poly.pdbx_seq_one_letter_code
_entity_poly.pdbx_strand_id
1 'polypeptide(L)'
;ELSKTILFSDDEDAKEEVRRVSAYVFKQILVLLHPFIPFVTEEIWLKNKFDNKSSDFLMFKNWISAKSTKDSHTDQVENIINIISELRSFKNELNVSPGSFIDISINNINKDQKQFINSNATILKKLGRINNILSDDLDKPAATMVVSGDLFKIYFDKDVDLKLIKENLTSKQERLEQEMHKISQRLENKSFVDRAPKEIVEQEKTNYNNLKNDVDKISITIKGI
;
A
#
# COMPACT_ATOMS: atom_id res chain seq x y z
N GLU A 1 -7.28 3.38 -8.95
CA GLU A 1 -6.99 1.97 -9.22
C GLU A 1 -8.05 1.03 -8.61
N LEU A 2 -8.50 1.26 -7.35
CA LEU A 2 -9.57 0.45 -6.73
C LEU A 2 -10.86 0.45 -7.57
N SER A 3 -11.29 1.62 -8.04
CA SER A 3 -12.49 1.79 -8.87
C SER A 3 -12.42 1.02 -10.20
N LYS A 4 -11.24 0.88 -10.79
CA LYS A 4 -11.06 0.12 -12.05
C LYS A 4 -11.44 -1.35 -11.90
N THR A 5 -11.25 -1.93 -10.72
CA THR A 5 -11.63 -3.32 -10.45
C THR A 5 -13.11 -3.56 -10.65
N ILE A 6 -13.93 -2.59 -10.23
CA ILE A 6 -15.39 -2.61 -10.36
C ILE A 6 -15.81 -2.23 -11.79
N LEU A 7 -15.19 -1.18 -12.36
CA LEU A 7 -15.53 -0.72 -13.72
C LEU A 7 -15.27 -1.77 -14.81
N PHE A 8 -14.38 -2.73 -14.57
CA PHE A 8 -14.09 -3.85 -15.47
C PHE A 8 -14.69 -5.19 -15.01
N SER A 9 -15.59 -5.18 -14.02
CA SER A 9 -16.37 -6.37 -13.62
C SER A 9 -17.60 -6.55 -14.54
N ASP A 10 -18.36 -7.61 -14.35
CA ASP A 10 -19.62 -7.85 -15.04
C ASP A 10 -20.84 -7.30 -14.28
N ASP A 11 -20.64 -6.69 -13.12
CA ASP A 11 -21.68 -6.11 -12.28
C ASP A 11 -22.02 -4.69 -12.76
N GLU A 12 -23.09 -4.55 -13.54
CA GLU A 12 -23.51 -3.26 -14.08
C GLU A 12 -24.02 -2.29 -13.02
N ASP A 13 -24.67 -2.78 -11.98
CA ASP A 13 -25.19 -1.93 -10.89
C ASP A 13 -24.03 -1.30 -10.10
N ALA A 14 -23.01 -2.09 -9.75
CA ALA A 14 -21.80 -1.60 -9.11
C ALA A 14 -21.00 -0.62 -9.99
N LYS A 15 -20.95 -0.89 -11.30
CA LYS A 15 -20.32 0.05 -12.26
C LYS A 15 -21.04 1.39 -12.30
N GLU A 16 -22.37 1.37 -12.34
CA GLU A 16 -23.17 2.59 -12.39
C GLU A 16 -23.00 3.41 -11.11
N GLU A 17 -22.95 2.76 -9.95
CA GLU A 17 -22.67 3.42 -8.68
C GLU A 17 -21.28 4.09 -8.69
N VAL A 18 -20.24 3.36 -9.13
CA VAL A 18 -18.88 3.92 -9.23
C VAL A 18 -18.82 5.09 -10.21
N ARG A 19 -19.51 5.01 -11.36
CA ARG A 19 -19.59 6.11 -12.32
C ARG A 19 -20.24 7.35 -11.70
N ARG A 20 -21.36 7.15 -11.00
CA ARG A 20 -22.11 8.24 -10.34
C ARG A 20 -21.29 8.92 -9.25
N VAL A 21 -20.65 8.13 -8.36
CA VAL A 21 -19.79 8.66 -7.30
C VAL A 21 -18.57 9.38 -7.91
N SER A 22 -17.94 8.79 -8.93
CA SER A 22 -16.79 9.40 -9.62
C SER A 22 -17.17 10.73 -10.27
N ALA A 23 -18.32 10.80 -10.94
CA ALA A 23 -18.82 12.01 -11.54
C ALA A 23 -19.11 13.10 -10.48
N TYR A 24 -19.71 12.71 -9.35
CA TYR A 24 -19.93 13.64 -8.23
C TYR A 24 -18.62 14.20 -7.70
N VAL A 25 -17.64 13.36 -7.40
CA VAL A 25 -16.33 13.80 -6.91
C VAL A 25 -15.62 14.69 -7.94
N PHE A 26 -15.68 14.30 -9.21
CA PHE A 26 -15.07 15.10 -10.28
C PHE A 26 -15.68 16.49 -10.42
N LYS A 27 -17.02 16.60 -10.31
CA LYS A 27 -17.70 17.90 -10.24
C LYS A 27 -17.13 18.79 -9.12
N GLN A 28 -16.95 18.22 -7.92
CA GLN A 28 -16.40 18.97 -6.78
C GLN A 28 -14.95 19.43 -7.05
N ILE A 29 -14.14 18.55 -7.64
CA ILE A 29 -12.76 18.88 -8.02
C ILE A 29 -12.73 20.06 -9.01
N LEU A 30 -13.60 20.07 -10.02
CA LEU A 30 -13.66 21.16 -10.99
C LEU A 30 -14.03 22.49 -10.33
N VAL A 31 -14.97 22.51 -9.39
CA VAL A 31 -15.31 23.73 -8.60
C VAL A 31 -14.09 24.22 -7.82
N LEU A 32 -13.37 23.33 -7.15
CA LEU A 32 -12.17 23.68 -6.37
C LEU A 32 -11.02 24.22 -7.23
N LEU A 33 -10.84 23.67 -8.41
CA LEU A 33 -9.75 24.05 -9.33
C LEU A 33 -10.08 25.28 -10.16
N HIS A 34 -11.36 25.64 -10.31
CA HIS A 34 -11.79 26.72 -11.19
C HIS A 34 -11.09 28.07 -10.93
N PRO A 35 -10.86 28.52 -9.69
CA PRO A 35 -10.13 29.77 -9.43
C PRO A 35 -8.68 29.78 -9.94
N PHE A 36 -8.07 28.62 -10.11
CA PHE A 36 -6.66 28.46 -10.51
C PHE A 36 -6.49 28.25 -12.01
N ILE A 37 -7.40 27.47 -12.61
CA ILE A 37 -7.34 27.08 -14.04
C ILE A 37 -8.73 27.22 -14.70
N PRO A 38 -9.30 28.45 -14.78
CA PRO A 38 -10.70 28.66 -15.16
C PRO A 38 -11.07 28.15 -16.55
N PHE A 39 -10.20 28.34 -17.55
CA PHE A 39 -10.53 27.97 -18.93
C PHE A 39 -10.64 26.45 -19.10
N VAL A 40 -9.72 25.69 -18.54
CA VAL A 40 -9.70 24.22 -18.65
C VAL A 40 -10.88 23.61 -17.90
N THR A 41 -11.15 24.08 -16.68
CA THR A 41 -12.25 23.55 -15.88
C THR A 41 -13.61 23.88 -16.47
N GLU A 42 -13.79 25.06 -17.03
CA GLU A 42 -15.01 25.44 -17.73
C GLU A 42 -15.25 24.56 -18.96
N GLU A 43 -14.23 24.37 -19.79
CA GLU A 43 -14.31 23.53 -20.99
C GLU A 43 -14.69 22.08 -20.64
N ILE A 44 -14.07 21.51 -19.58
CA ILE A 44 -14.40 20.17 -19.09
C ILE A 44 -15.84 20.11 -18.58
N TRP A 45 -16.28 21.14 -17.85
CA TRP A 45 -17.64 21.22 -17.33
C TRP A 45 -18.68 21.20 -18.43
N LEU A 46 -18.52 22.05 -19.43
CA LEU A 46 -19.43 22.15 -20.58
C LEU A 46 -19.46 20.87 -21.41
N LYS A 47 -18.29 20.25 -21.65
CA LYS A 47 -18.20 18.99 -22.44
C LYS A 47 -18.87 17.82 -21.75
N ASN A 48 -18.75 17.72 -20.43
CA ASN A 48 -19.36 16.62 -19.69
C ASN A 48 -20.85 16.82 -19.39
N LYS A 49 -21.41 17.99 -19.67
CA LYS A 49 -22.84 18.31 -19.46
C LYS A 49 -23.31 17.92 -18.05
N PHE A 50 -22.51 18.24 -17.03
CA PHE A 50 -22.80 17.87 -15.64
C PHE A 50 -24.15 18.41 -15.16
N ASP A 51 -24.64 19.50 -15.72
CA ASP A 51 -25.98 20.03 -15.52
C ASP A 51 -26.72 20.06 -16.87
N ASN A 52 -27.98 19.68 -16.87
CA ASN A 52 -28.78 19.51 -18.09
C ASN A 52 -29.11 20.81 -18.86
N LYS A 53 -28.58 21.95 -18.40
CA LYS A 53 -28.79 23.25 -19.04
C LYS A 53 -27.52 23.70 -19.77
N SER A 54 -27.62 23.90 -21.06
CA SER A 54 -26.52 24.34 -21.93
C SER A 54 -25.91 25.70 -21.59
N SER A 55 -26.48 26.45 -20.66
CA SER A 55 -26.03 27.76 -20.21
C SER A 55 -25.50 27.80 -18.77
N ASP A 56 -25.24 26.66 -18.19
CA ASP A 56 -24.87 26.56 -16.78
C ASP A 56 -23.34 26.51 -16.62
N PHE A 57 -22.72 27.69 -16.62
CA PHE A 57 -21.29 27.83 -16.49
C PHE A 57 -20.81 27.48 -15.06
N LEU A 58 -19.64 26.86 -14.98
CA LEU A 58 -18.98 26.50 -13.71
C LEU A 58 -18.72 27.73 -12.83
N MET A 59 -18.37 28.85 -13.45
CA MET A 59 -18.10 30.12 -12.75
C MET A 59 -19.26 30.64 -11.87
N PHE A 60 -20.49 30.19 -12.14
CA PHE A 60 -21.67 30.57 -11.34
C PHE A 60 -22.07 29.55 -10.30
N LYS A 61 -21.28 28.45 -10.14
CA LYS A 61 -21.58 27.45 -9.14
C LYS A 61 -21.16 27.88 -7.73
N ASN A 62 -21.95 27.47 -6.77
CA ASN A 62 -21.63 27.72 -5.38
C ASN A 62 -20.37 26.96 -4.97
N TRP A 63 -19.59 27.57 -4.09
CA TRP A 63 -18.45 26.92 -3.49
C TRP A 63 -18.87 25.70 -2.67
N ILE A 64 -17.98 24.74 -2.58
CA ILE A 64 -18.23 23.47 -1.89
C ILE A 64 -18.38 23.73 -0.39
N SER A 65 -19.44 23.22 0.19
CA SER A 65 -19.60 23.14 1.63
C SER A 65 -18.95 21.83 2.15
N ALA A 66 -18.03 21.94 3.08
CA ALA A 66 -17.47 20.78 3.73
C ALA A 66 -18.59 20.02 4.48
N LYS A 67 -18.80 18.77 4.10
CA LYS A 67 -19.68 17.85 4.84
C LYS A 67 -18.78 16.94 5.66
N SER A 68 -18.94 17.00 6.99
CA SER A 68 -18.32 16.01 7.86
C SER A 68 -19.07 14.68 7.67
N THR A 69 -18.43 13.72 7.05
CA THR A 69 -18.89 12.33 7.06
C THR A 69 -18.24 11.67 8.27
N LYS A 70 -19.02 11.17 9.19
CA LYS A 70 -18.56 10.22 10.21
C LYS A 70 -18.44 8.86 9.49
N ASP A 71 -17.32 8.62 8.85
CA ASP A 71 -17.23 7.47 7.99
C ASP A 71 -16.39 6.36 8.62
N SER A 72 -17.04 5.26 8.89
CA SER A 72 -16.45 4.05 9.44
C SER A 72 -15.68 3.22 8.39
N HIS A 73 -15.73 3.59 7.11
CA HIS A 73 -15.16 2.79 6.02
C HIS A 73 -13.81 3.28 5.53
N THR A 74 -13.37 4.48 5.91
CA THR A 74 -12.07 5.04 5.53
C THR A 74 -10.93 4.12 5.97
N ASP A 75 -10.96 3.66 7.22
CA ASP A 75 -9.94 2.77 7.79
C ASP A 75 -9.85 1.44 7.02
N GLN A 76 -11.00 0.93 6.55
CA GLN A 76 -11.04 -0.30 5.76
C GLN A 76 -10.37 -0.13 4.40
N VAL A 77 -10.62 0.99 3.72
CA VAL A 77 -10.00 1.30 2.43
C VAL A 77 -8.49 1.51 2.61
N GLU A 78 -8.08 2.21 3.65
CA GLU A 78 -6.66 2.40 3.99
C GLU A 78 -5.96 1.08 4.26
N ASN A 79 -6.58 0.16 4.98
CA ASN A 79 -6.05 -1.19 5.20
C ASN A 79 -5.85 -1.96 3.89
N ILE A 80 -6.80 -1.89 2.94
CA ILE A 80 -6.62 -2.51 1.61
C ILE A 80 -5.42 -1.90 0.88
N ILE A 81 -5.31 -0.57 0.89
CA ILE A 81 -4.20 0.15 0.25
C ILE A 81 -2.88 -0.26 0.87
N ASN A 82 -2.82 -0.34 2.20
CA ASN A 82 -1.62 -0.74 2.92
C ASN A 82 -1.19 -2.16 2.58
N ILE A 83 -2.12 -3.14 2.62
CA ILE A 83 -1.82 -4.53 2.24
C ILE A 83 -1.26 -4.60 0.82
N ILE A 84 -1.90 -3.94 -0.14
CA ILE A 84 -1.44 -3.95 -1.54
C ILE A 84 -0.08 -3.27 -1.69
N SER A 85 0.15 -2.16 -1.01
CA SER A 85 1.41 -1.41 -1.05
C SER A 85 2.56 -2.22 -0.47
N GLU A 86 2.34 -2.83 0.69
CA GLU A 86 3.34 -3.69 1.34
C GLU A 86 3.67 -4.92 0.49
N LEU A 87 2.66 -5.58 -0.10
CA LEU A 87 2.88 -6.70 -1.02
C LEU A 87 3.72 -6.29 -2.23
N ARG A 88 3.48 -5.13 -2.80
CA ARG A 88 4.27 -4.61 -3.94
C ARG A 88 5.69 -4.25 -3.53
N SER A 89 5.85 -3.59 -2.39
CA SER A 89 7.16 -3.25 -1.82
C SER A 89 7.97 -4.52 -1.57
N PHE A 90 7.34 -5.51 -0.96
CA PHE A 90 7.97 -6.80 -0.67
C PHE A 90 8.42 -7.54 -1.94
N LYS A 91 7.58 -7.57 -2.99
CA LYS A 91 8.00 -8.14 -4.29
C LYS A 91 9.21 -7.41 -4.87
N ASN A 92 9.22 -6.09 -4.80
CA ASN A 92 10.36 -5.30 -5.27
C ASN A 92 11.64 -5.57 -4.46
N GLU A 93 11.52 -5.71 -3.14
CA GLU A 93 12.65 -6.05 -2.27
C GLU A 93 13.27 -7.42 -2.61
N LEU A 94 12.42 -8.36 -3.01
CA LEU A 94 12.83 -9.70 -3.43
C LEU A 94 13.27 -9.77 -4.91
N ASN A 95 13.27 -8.66 -5.64
CA ASN A 95 13.49 -8.60 -7.09
C ASN A 95 12.52 -9.51 -7.90
N VAL A 96 11.32 -9.73 -7.38
CA VAL A 96 10.26 -10.45 -8.09
C VAL A 96 9.52 -9.47 -9.00
N SER A 97 9.26 -9.90 -10.23
CA SER A 97 8.53 -9.06 -11.20
C SER A 97 7.21 -8.57 -10.61
N PRO A 98 6.87 -7.28 -10.72
CA PRO A 98 5.58 -6.75 -10.24
C PRO A 98 4.36 -7.43 -10.88
N GLY A 99 4.52 -8.01 -12.05
CA GLY A 99 3.49 -8.76 -12.78
C GLY A 99 3.30 -10.20 -12.32
N SER A 100 4.25 -10.78 -11.59
CA SER A 100 4.18 -12.17 -11.13
C SER A 100 3.04 -12.37 -10.14
N PHE A 101 2.34 -13.48 -10.30
CA PHE A 101 1.32 -13.91 -9.36
C PHE A 101 1.93 -14.64 -8.18
N ILE A 102 1.27 -14.55 -7.04
CA ILE A 102 1.66 -15.21 -5.78
C ILE A 102 0.43 -15.87 -5.15
N ASP A 103 0.66 -16.88 -4.34
CA ASP A 103 -0.32 -17.35 -3.38
C ASP A 103 0.05 -16.81 -2.00
N ILE A 104 -0.97 -16.48 -1.20
CA ILE A 104 -0.74 -16.01 0.18
C ILE A 104 -1.51 -16.89 1.16
N SER A 105 -0.93 -17.16 2.31
CA SER A 105 -1.67 -17.64 3.48
C SER A 105 -1.58 -16.62 4.60
N ILE A 106 -2.67 -16.52 5.36
CA ILE A 106 -2.79 -15.54 6.43
C ILE A 106 -3.23 -16.31 7.66
N ASN A 107 -2.29 -16.53 8.55
CA ASN A 107 -2.51 -17.26 9.79
C ASN A 107 -2.60 -16.29 10.98
N ASN A 108 -3.29 -16.75 12.01
CA ASN A 108 -3.45 -16.03 13.29
C ASN A 108 -4.23 -14.71 13.19
N ILE A 109 -5.09 -14.56 12.20
CA ILE A 109 -6.01 -13.43 12.11
C ILE A 109 -7.33 -13.73 12.86
N ASN A 110 -7.92 -12.69 13.44
CA ASN A 110 -9.22 -12.79 14.07
C ASN A 110 -10.35 -12.96 13.03
N LYS A 111 -11.56 -13.26 13.52
CA LYS A 111 -12.73 -13.48 12.63
C LYS A 111 -13.08 -12.26 11.79
N ASP A 112 -12.95 -11.07 12.36
CA ASP A 112 -13.29 -9.81 11.68
C ASP A 112 -12.31 -9.51 10.55
N GLN A 113 -11.02 -9.74 10.79
CA GLN A 113 -9.99 -9.63 9.75
C GLN A 113 -10.18 -10.66 8.64
N LYS A 114 -10.52 -11.91 8.99
CA LYS A 114 -10.80 -12.94 7.99
C LYS A 114 -12.00 -12.57 7.13
N GLN A 115 -13.06 -12.06 7.74
CA GLN A 115 -14.24 -11.57 7.02
C GLN A 115 -13.88 -10.39 6.12
N PHE A 116 -13.10 -9.44 6.62
CA PHE A 116 -12.63 -8.28 5.85
C PHE A 116 -11.83 -8.70 4.61
N ILE A 117 -10.88 -9.62 4.76
CA ILE A 117 -10.07 -10.13 3.63
C ILE A 117 -10.94 -10.86 2.61
N ASN A 118 -11.86 -11.70 3.08
CA ASN A 118 -12.76 -12.44 2.20
C ASN A 118 -13.70 -11.50 1.42
N SER A 119 -14.26 -10.48 2.08
CA SER A 119 -15.13 -9.49 1.43
C SER A 119 -14.40 -8.66 0.38
N ASN A 120 -13.08 -8.47 0.54
CA ASN A 120 -12.24 -7.69 -0.36
C ASN A 120 -11.31 -8.55 -1.25
N ALA A 121 -11.53 -9.88 -1.27
CA ALA A 121 -10.66 -10.82 -1.95
C ALA A 121 -10.48 -10.50 -3.44
N THR A 122 -11.52 -10.07 -4.14
CA THR A 122 -11.47 -9.70 -5.56
C THR A 122 -10.51 -8.54 -5.82
N ILE A 123 -10.57 -7.51 -4.97
CA ILE A 123 -9.70 -6.33 -5.07
C ILE A 123 -8.25 -6.71 -4.74
N LEU A 124 -8.05 -7.42 -3.63
CA LEU A 124 -6.73 -7.88 -3.19
C LEU A 124 -6.07 -8.78 -4.23
N LYS A 125 -6.79 -9.76 -4.78
CA LYS A 125 -6.30 -10.66 -5.83
C LYS A 125 -5.88 -9.87 -7.07
N LYS A 126 -6.72 -8.97 -7.56
CA LYS A 126 -6.47 -8.23 -8.79
C LYS A 126 -5.32 -7.23 -8.66
N LEU A 127 -5.32 -6.43 -7.59
CA LEU A 127 -4.32 -5.36 -7.39
C LEU A 127 -3.03 -5.85 -6.74
N GLY A 128 -3.10 -6.87 -5.89
CA GLY A 128 -1.95 -7.54 -5.27
C GLY A 128 -1.28 -8.58 -6.17
N ARG A 129 -1.91 -8.92 -7.32
CA ARG A 129 -1.48 -10.06 -8.15
C ARG A 129 -1.44 -11.35 -7.35
N ILE A 130 -2.55 -11.68 -6.69
CA ILE A 130 -2.70 -12.86 -5.85
C ILE A 130 -3.58 -13.85 -6.60
N ASN A 131 -3.11 -15.08 -6.78
CA ASN A 131 -3.92 -16.18 -7.32
C ASN A 131 -4.88 -16.71 -6.25
N ASN A 132 -4.32 -17.17 -5.14
CA ASN A 132 -5.08 -17.78 -4.07
C ASN A 132 -4.79 -17.13 -2.72
N ILE A 133 -5.86 -16.95 -1.94
CA ILE A 133 -5.79 -16.62 -0.52
C ILE A 133 -6.11 -17.91 0.21
N LEU A 134 -5.12 -18.50 0.85
CA LEU A 134 -5.19 -19.81 1.50
C LEU A 134 -5.59 -19.64 2.97
N SER A 135 -6.39 -20.57 3.45
CA SER A 135 -6.76 -20.62 4.87
C SER A 135 -5.69 -21.28 5.74
N ASP A 136 -4.87 -22.12 5.13
CA ASP A 136 -3.82 -22.91 5.78
C ASP A 136 -2.49 -22.74 5.05
N ASP A 137 -1.40 -22.98 5.77
CA ASP A 137 -0.08 -22.97 5.19
C ASP A 137 0.13 -24.15 4.24
N LEU A 138 0.86 -23.90 3.17
CA LEU A 138 1.34 -24.95 2.30
C LEU A 138 2.67 -25.50 2.85
N ASP A 139 2.91 -26.80 2.65
CA ASP A 139 4.19 -27.43 2.93
C ASP A 139 5.18 -27.11 1.79
N LYS A 140 5.52 -25.84 1.67
CA LYS A 140 6.44 -25.29 0.66
C LYS A 140 7.24 -24.14 1.27
N PRO A 141 8.45 -23.86 0.75
CA PRO A 141 9.19 -22.66 1.09
C PRO A 141 8.33 -21.42 0.86
N ALA A 142 8.30 -20.53 1.81
CA ALA A 142 7.51 -19.30 1.76
C ALA A 142 8.28 -18.12 2.33
N ALA A 143 8.21 -17.00 1.63
CA ALA A 143 8.67 -15.75 2.21
C ALA A 143 7.63 -15.25 3.21
N THR A 144 8.09 -14.68 4.32
CA THR A 144 7.23 -14.18 5.39
C THR A 144 7.25 -12.67 5.41
N MET A 145 6.08 -12.06 5.46
CA MET A 145 5.88 -10.62 5.54
C MET A 145 4.92 -10.28 6.67
N VAL A 146 5.15 -9.16 7.34
CA VAL A 146 4.25 -8.64 8.38
C VAL A 146 3.58 -7.37 7.87
N VAL A 147 2.26 -7.36 7.84
CA VAL A 147 1.45 -6.19 7.44
C VAL A 147 0.48 -5.87 8.55
N SER A 148 0.54 -4.65 9.07
CA SER A 148 -0.35 -4.18 10.14
C SER A 148 -0.40 -5.08 11.39
N GLY A 149 0.70 -5.83 11.64
CA GLY A 149 0.80 -6.78 12.75
C GLY A 149 0.40 -8.23 12.39
N ASP A 150 -0.18 -8.46 11.23
CA ASP A 150 -0.55 -9.78 10.75
C ASP A 150 0.57 -10.42 9.93
N LEU A 151 0.74 -11.73 10.10
CA LEU A 151 1.77 -12.51 9.43
C LEU A 151 1.23 -13.10 8.12
N PHE A 152 1.81 -12.69 7.01
CA PHE A 152 1.51 -13.21 5.68
C PHE A 152 2.63 -14.12 5.22
N LYS A 153 2.31 -15.34 4.83
CA LYS A 153 3.22 -16.21 4.09
C LYS A 153 2.94 -16.13 2.60
N ILE A 154 3.98 -15.91 1.84
CA ILE A 154 3.91 -15.67 0.40
C ILE A 154 4.59 -16.82 -0.30
N TYR A 155 3.83 -17.51 -1.15
CA TYR A 155 4.32 -18.62 -1.97
C TYR A 155 4.45 -18.13 -3.41
N PHE A 156 5.63 -18.30 -3.96
CA PHE A 156 5.93 -17.92 -5.33
C PHE A 156 5.63 -19.04 -6.31
N ASP A 157 5.32 -18.67 -7.54
CA ASP A 157 5.19 -19.63 -8.63
C ASP A 157 6.56 -20.21 -9.00
N LYS A 158 6.58 -21.33 -9.76
CA LYS A 158 7.79 -22.07 -10.11
C LYS A 158 8.82 -21.27 -10.91
N ASP A 159 8.38 -20.17 -11.52
CA ASP A 159 9.23 -19.28 -12.32
C ASP A 159 10.11 -18.33 -11.48
N VAL A 160 9.95 -18.34 -10.15
CA VAL A 160 10.71 -17.48 -9.24
C VAL A 160 11.87 -18.27 -8.64
N ASP A 161 13.10 -17.82 -8.89
CA ASP A 161 14.31 -18.42 -8.33
C ASP A 161 14.49 -18.04 -6.85
N LEU A 162 13.98 -18.92 -5.98
CA LEU A 162 14.08 -18.75 -4.53
C LEU A 162 15.54 -18.72 -4.02
N LYS A 163 16.46 -19.41 -4.72
CA LYS A 163 17.88 -19.41 -4.35
C LYS A 163 18.49 -18.04 -4.58
N LEU A 164 18.22 -17.42 -5.73
CA LEU A 164 18.67 -16.09 -6.04
C LEU A 164 18.08 -15.05 -5.06
N ILE A 165 16.81 -15.20 -4.69
CA ILE A 165 16.17 -14.34 -3.68
C ILE A 165 16.92 -14.45 -2.35
N LYS A 166 17.19 -15.67 -1.90
CA LYS A 166 17.91 -15.92 -0.65
C LYS A 166 19.31 -15.32 -0.64
N GLU A 167 20.06 -15.45 -1.71
CA GLU A 167 21.38 -14.85 -1.88
C GLU A 167 21.33 -13.32 -1.82
N ASN A 168 20.36 -12.70 -2.51
CA ASN A 168 20.15 -11.25 -2.49
C ASN A 168 19.76 -10.75 -1.09
N LEU A 169 18.86 -11.44 -0.41
CA LEU A 169 18.45 -11.09 0.95
C LEU A 169 19.61 -11.21 1.94
N THR A 170 20.43 -12.25 1.83
CA THR A 170 21.61 -12.46 2.68
C THR A 170 22.60 -11.31 2.48
N SER A 171 22.90 -10.95 1.24
CA SER A 171 23.77 -9.80 0.93
C SER A 171 23.22 -8.48 1.44
N LYS A 172 21.90 -8.28 1.36
CA LYS A 172 21.24 -7.09 1.92
C LYS A 172 21.33 -7.06 3.44
N GLN A 173 21.09 -8.20 4.09
CA GLN A 173 21.20 -8.34 5.54
C GLN A 173 22.61 -7.98 6.03
N GLU A 174 23.64 -8.57 5.43
CA GLU A 174 25.05 -8.28 5.78
C GLU A 174 25.37 -6.78 5.66
N ARG A 175 24.87 -6.12 4.62
CA ARG A 175 25.08 -4.67 4.44
C ARG A 175 24.40 -3.86 5.53
N LEU A 176 23.16 -4.18 5.89
CA LEU A 176 22.42 -3.49 6.95
C LEU A 176 23.04 -3.73 8.32
N GLU A 177 23.53 -4.93 8.59
CA GLU A 177 24.26 -5.25 9.82
C GLU A 177 25.56 -4.45 9.94
N GLN A 178 26.30 -4.28 8.84
CA GLN A 178 27.51 -3.41 8.83
C GLN A 178 27.17 -1.95 9.09
N GLU A 179 26.06 -1.45 8.54
CA GLU A 179 25.59 -0.09 8.77
C GLU A 179 25.14 0.09 10.25
N MET A 180 24.39 -0.84 10.76
CA MET A 180 23.96 -0.89 12.17
C MET A 180 25.17 -0.90 13.12
N HIS A 181 26.21 -1.68 12.79
CA HIS A 181 27.45 -1.73 13.56
C HIS A 181 28.18 -0.37 13.60
N LYS A 182 28.24 0.34 12.46
CA LYS A 182 28.83 1.70 12.40
C LYS A 182 28.07 2.69 13.28
N ILE A 183 26.74 2.63 13.29
CA ILE A 183 25.91 3.49 14.15
C ILE A 183 26.11 3.13 15.62
N SER A 184 26.15 1.84 15.98
CA SER A 184 26.45 1.38 17.35
C SER A 184 27.78 1.93 17.85
N GLN A 185 28.84 1.81 17.06
CA GLN A 185 30.16 2.35 17.41
C GLN A 185 30.14 3.87 17.67
N ARG A 186 29.34 4.62 16.87
CA ARG A 186 29.18 6.07 17.10
C ARG A 186 28.44 6.36 18.41
N LEU A 187 27.37 5.61 18.69
CA LEU A 187 26.57 5.78 19.89
C LEU A 187 27.31 5.33 21.16
N GLU A 188 28.26 4.40 21.06
CA GLU A 188 29.14 3.97 22.15
C GLU A 188 30.28 4.97 22.44
N ASN A 189 30.61 5.82 21.47
CA ASN A 189 31.65 6.82 21.61
C ASN A 189 31.17 7.99 22.47
N LYS A 190 31.59 8.02 23.73
CA LYS A 190 31.22 9.07 24.69
C LYS A 190 31.51 10.48 24.17
N SER A 191 32.65 10.69 23.50
CA SER A 191 33.00 12.01 22.97
C SER A 191 32.09 12.48 21.85
N PHE A 192 31.46 11.56 21.09
CA PHE A 192 30.42 11.88 20.14
C PHE A 192 29.10 12.23 20.83
N VAL A 193 28.66 11.37 21.76
CA VAL A 193 27.39 11.55 22.49
C VAL A 193 27.36 12.84 23.32
N ASP A 194 28.48 13.21 23.91
CA ASP A 194 28.58 14.40 24.76
C ASP A 194 28.70 15.72 23.96
N ARG A 195 29.20 15.66 22.71
CA ARG A 195 29.43 16.86 21.88
C ARG A 195 28.37 17.06 20.78
N ALA A 196 27.72 16.01 20.34
CA ALA A 196 26.69 16.10 19.31
C ALA A 196 25.39 16.73 19.84
N PRO A 197 24.66 17.48 19.01
CA PRO A 197 23.31 17.93 19.36
C PRO A 197 22.41 16.75 19.75
N LYS A 198 21.59 16.91 20.78
CA LYS A 198 20.69 15.85 21.27
C LYS A 198 19.80 15.28 20.16
N GLU A 199 19.35 16.13 19.24
CA GLU A 199 18.52 15.73 18.10
C GLU A 199 19.24 14.73 17.19
N ILE A 200 20.54 14.92 16.96
CA ILE A 200 21.34 13.99 16.13
C ILE A 200 21.53 12.65 16.84
N VAL A 201 21.76 12.66 18.15
CA VAL A 201 21.89 11.42 18.93
C VAL A 201 20.58 10.63 18.92
N GLU A 202 19.44 11.30 19.10
CA GLU A 202 18.13 10.64 19.03
C GLU A 202 17.78 10.14 17.62
N GLN A 203 18.19 10.88 16.59
CA GLN A 203 18.04 10.45 15.19
C GLN A 203 18.86 9.19 14.89
N GLU A 204 20.11 9.12 15.36
CA GLU A 204 20.97 7.92 15.21
C GLU A 204 20.38 6.72 15.97
N LYS A 205 19.83 6.90 17.16
CA LYS A 205 19.13 5.83 17.89
C LYS A 205 17.89 5.34 17.13
N THR A 206 17.13 6.26 16.57
CA THR A 206 15.94 5.91 15.77
C THR A 206 16.36 5.13 14.52
N ASN A 207 17.41 5.57 13.83
CA ASN A 207 17.97 4.87 12.67
C ASN A 207 18.46 3.47 13.03
N TYR A 208 19.16 3.32 14.16
CA TYR A 208 19.60 2.03 14.65
C TYR A 208 18.43 1.06 14.88
N ASN A 209 17.37 1.53 15.54
CA ASN A 209 16.17 0.72 15.78
C ASN A 209 15.45 0.33 14.49
N ASN A 210 15.38 1.23 13.52
CA ASN A 210 14.80 0.95 12.22
C ASN A 210 15.60 -0.12 11.47
N LEU A 211 16.94 0.03 11.42
CA LEU A 211 17.81 -0.96 10.78
C LEU A 211 17.71 -2.33 11.47
N LYS A 212 17.63 -2.36 12.79
CA LYS A 212 17.44 -3.60 13.56
C LYS A 212 16.13 -4.29 13.16
N ASN A 213 15.04 -3.55 13.10
CA ASN A 213 13.75 -4.10 12.68
C ASN A 213 13.79 -4.65 11.25
N ASP A 214 14.52 -3.98 10.35
CA ASP A 214 14.66 -4.43 8.96
C ASP A 214 15.52 -5.70 8.87
N VAL A 215 16.60 -5.78 9.63
CA VAL A 215 17.43 -7.01 9.73
C VAL A 215 16.61 -8.18 10.28
N ASP A 216 15.82 -7.96 11.31
CA ASP A 216 14.95 -8.98 11.91
C ASP A 216 13.90 -9.48 10.89
N LYS A 217 13.25 -8.60 10.13
CA LYS A 217 12.31 -8.96 9.07
C LYS A 217 12.97 -9.80 7.97
N ILE A 218 14.15 -9.38 7.50
CA ILE A 218 14.91 -10.12 6.48
C ILE A 218 15.30 -11.51 7.01
N SER A 219 15.75 -11.59 8.26
CA SER A 219 16.13 -12.89 8.89
C SER A 219 14.94 -13.86 8.95
N ILE A 220 13.74 -13.38 9.29
CA ILE A 220 12.51 -14.19 9.28
C ILE A 220 12.21 -14.68 7.86
N THR A 221 12.34 -13.81 6.87
CA THR A 221 12.09 -14.16 5.46
C THR A 221 13.09 -15.24 4.95
N ILE A 222 14.39 -15.06 5.24
CA ILE A 222 15.44 -16.03 4.84
C ILE A 222 15.20 -17.41 5.45
N LYS A 223 14.69 -17.47 6.68
CA LYS A 223 14.39 -18.75 7.36
C LYS A 223 13.18 -19.47 6.76
N GLY A 224 12.28 -18.74 6.14
CA GLY A 224 11.07 -19.30 5.50
C GLY A 224 11.32 -19.80 4.07
N ILE A 225 12.36 -19.31 3.40
CA ILE A 225 12.81 -19.71 2.06
C ILE A 225 13.93 -20.75 2.18
#